data_91ca8d1472ba0e074e45b85062b59000
#
_entry.id   91ca8d1472ba0e074e45b85062b59000
#
_cell.length_a   1.000
_cell.length_b   1.000
_cell.length_c   1.000
_cell.angle_alpha   90.00
_cell.angle_beta   90.00
_cell.angle_gamma   90.00
#
_symmetry.space_group_name_H-M   'P 1'
#
loop_
_entity.id
_entity.type
_entity.pdbx_description
1 polymer ?
#
loop_
_entity_poly.entity_id
_entity_poly.type
_entity_poly.pdbx_seq_one_letter_code
_entity_poly.pdbx_strand_id
1 'polypeptide(L)'
;QLPIGVIGVALGTALLPLLSRYLKARKYSQALRSQNQAIEISLLFSFPASVALIILSEFIVITLFQRGAFTEFESQQTAKALIAFSSGLPAYILIKVLAPGFFAREDTKTPVKIAVVAMILNLILNLILMIPLAHVGLALATALSSWVNALALLYLLKIKGYFKIDKLIKS
;
A
#
# COMPACT_ATOMS: atom_id res chain seq x y z
N GLN A 1 2.26 9.55 -5.71
CA GLN A 1 1.79 9.88 -4.34
C GLN A 1 0.32 10.32 -4.28
N LEU A 2 -0.28 10.87 -5.36
CA LEU A 2 -1.67 11.32 -5.35
C LEU A 2 -2.67 10.23 -4.92
N PRO A 3 -2.69 9.01 -5.50
CA PRO A 3 -3.63 7.97 -5.06
C PRO A 3 -3.41 7.55 -3.61
N ILE A 4 -2.16 7.51 -3.14
CA ILE A 4 -1.84 7.17 -1.75
C ILE A 4 -2.35 8.25 -0.80
N GLY A 5 -2.16 9.52 -1.14
CA GLY A 5 -2.60 10.65 -0.33
C GLY A 5 -4.13 10.73 -0.26
N VAL A 6 -4.80 10.69 -1.41
CA VAL A 6 -6.26 10.84 -1.48
C VAL A 6 -6.98 9.62 -0.89
N ILE A 7 -6.58 8.41 -1.26
CA ILE A 7 -7.29 7.19 -0.84
C ILE A 7 -6.73 6.66 0.48
N GLY A 8 -5.40 6.41 0.53
CA GLY A 8 -4.78 5.74 1.67
C GLY A 8 -4.82 6.58 2.93
N VAL A 9 -4.44 7.86 2.84
CA VAL A 9 -4.41 8.76 4.01
C VAL A 9 -5.83 9.11 4.44
N ALA A 10 -6.74 9.45 3.52
CA ALA A 10 -8.12 9.77 3.87
C ALA A 10 -8.83 8.61 4.57
N LEU A 11 -8.75 7.39 4.00
CA LEU A 11 -9.33 6.20 4.62
C LEU A 11 -8.67 5.87 5.97
N GLY A 12 -7.34 5.91 6.04
CA GLY A 12 -6.61 5.60 7.27
C GLY A 12 -6.91 6.56 8.42
N THR A 13 -6.97 7.86 8.13
CA THR A 13 -7.28 8.89 9.14
C THR A 13 -8.73 8.84 9.62
N ALA A 14 -9.68 8.58 8.72
CA ALA A 14 -11.09 8.45 9.08
C ALA A 14 -11.39 7.12 9.82
N LEU A 15 -10.68 6.05 9.46
CA LEU A 15 -10.92 4.72 10.01
C LEU A 15 -10.51 4.60 11.48
N LEU A 16 -9.40 5.20 11.89
CA LEU A 16 -8.88 5.08 13.26
C LEU A 16 -9.87 5.56 14.33
N PRO A 17 -10.42 6.79 14.28
CA PRO A 17 -11.37 7.25 15.28
C PRO A 17 -12.69 6.45 15.23
N LEU A 18 -13.12 6.02 14.03
CA LEU A 18 -14.32 5.22 13.84
C LEU A 18 -14.19 3.86 14.54
N LEU A 19 -13.08 3.15 14.30
CA LEU A 19 -12.81 1.86 14.95
C LEU A 19 -12.67 2.01 16.46
N SER A 20 -11.93 3.02 16.94
CA SER A 20 -11.75 3.27 18.36
C SER A 20 -13.10 3.52 19.07
N ARG A 21 -14.00 4.27 18.43
CA ARG A 21 -15.35 4.52 18.93
C ARG A 21 -16.18 3.24 19.03
N TYR A 22 -16.18 2.40 17.99
CA TYR A 22 -16.92 1.13 18.00
C TYR A 22 -16.38 0.15 19.03
N LEU A 23 -15.05 0.06 19.17
CA LEU A 23 -14.42 -0.82 20.15
C LEU A 23 -14.70 -0.41 21.59
N LYS A 24 -14.64 0.90 21.90
CA LYS A 24 -15.04 1.45 23.22
C LYS A 24 -16.51 1.18 23.54
N ALA A 25 -17.37 1.25 22.54
CA ALA A 25 -18.81 0.93 22.67
C ALA A 25 -19.10 -0.59 22.65
N ARG A 26 -18.08 -1.48 22.63
CA ARG A 26 -18.18 -2.94 22.50
C ARG A 26 -18.96 -3.43 21.27
N LYS A 27 -19.03 -2.61 20.21
CA LYS A 27 -19.70 -2.92 18.94
C LYS A 27 -18.73 -3.59 17.96
N TYR A 28 -18.21 -4.74 18.31
CA TYR A 28 -17.15 -5.45 17.58
C TYR A 28 -17.53 -5.78 16.12
N SER A 29 -18.79 -6.17 15.87
CA SER A 29 -19.28 -6.45 14.51
C SER A 29 -19.25 -5.23 13.61
N GLN A 30 -19.58 -4.04 14.14
CA GLN A 30 -19.53 -2.79 13.37
C GLN A 30 -18.08 -2.39 13.08
N ALA A 31 -17.16 -2.56 14.04
CA ALA A 31 -15.73 -2.33 13.83
C ALA A 31 -15.18 -3.23 12.72
N LEU A 32 -15.51 -4.54 12.73
CA LEU A 32 -15.10 -5.48 11.68
C LEU A 32 -15.67 -5.08 10.30
N ARG A 33 -16.95 -4.73 10.22
CA ARG A 33 -17.58 -4.30 8.98
C ARG A 33 -16.93 -3.05 8.41
N SER A 34 -16.67 -2.04 9.24
CA SER A 34 -16.00 -0.81 8.81
C SER A 34 -14.56 -1.07 8.33
N GLN A 35 -13.83 -1.96 9.01
CA GLN A 35 -12.49 -2.37 8.58
C GLN A 35 -12.53 -3.06 7.22
N ASN A 36 -13.46 -4.01 7.01
CA ASN A 36 -13.61 -4.72 5.75
C ASN A 36 -13.98 -3.77 4.60
N GLN A 37 -14.97 -2.88 4.83
CA GLN A 37 -15.36 -1.88 3.83
C GLN A 37 -14.18 -0.97 3.44
N ALA A 38 -13.38 -0.53 4.40
CA ALA A 38 -12.22 0.30 4.10
C ALA A 38 -11.18 -0.44 3.25
N ILE A 39 -10.97 -1.74 3.50
CA ILE A 39 -10.08 -2.60 2.70
C ILE A 39 -10.64 -2.75 1.27
N GLU A 40 -11.93 -3.07 1.13
CA GLU A 40 -12.60 -3.23 -0.18
C GLU A 40 -12.53 -1.94 -1.00
N ILE A 41 -12.89 -0.80 -0.42
CA ILE A 41 -12.82 0.50 -1.08
C ILE A 41 -11.37 0.83 -1.48
N SER A 42 -10.42 0.57 -0.60
CA SER A 42 -9.00 0.83 -0.89
C SER A 42 -8.50 0.01 -2.08
N LEU A 43 -8.88 -1.27 -2.18
CA LEU A 43 -8.53 -2.14 -3.29
C LEU A 43 -9.24 -1.73 -4.58
N LEU A 44 -10.55 -1.41 -4.49
CA LEU A 44 -11.36 -0.99 -5.64
C LEU A 44 -10.76 0.22 -6.38
N PHE A 45 -10.20 1.17 -5.64
CA PHE A 45 -9.57 2.35 -6.24
C PHE A 45 -8.09 2.19 -6.53
N SER A 46 -7.35 1.45 -5.70
CA SER A 46 -5.91 1.31 -5.86
C SER A 46 -5.51 0.44 -7.05
N PHE A 47 -6.27 -0.63 -7.35
CA PHE A 47 -5.96 -1.48 -8.50
C PHE A 47 -6.13 -0.76 -9.84
N PRO A 48 -7.27 -0.11 -10.15
CA PRO A 48 -7.39 0.66 -11.39
C PRO A 48 -6.37 1.78 -11.50
N ALA A 49 -6.08 2.49 -10.40
CA ALA A 49 -5.07 3.53 -10.37
C ALA A 49 -3.66 2.99 -10.67
N SER A 50 -3.31 1.83 -10.10
CA SER A 50 -2.05 1.14 -10.37
C SER A 50 -1.93 0.75 -11.84
N VAL A 51 -2.97 0.11 -12.40
CA VAL A 51 -3.01 -0.30 -13.81
C VAL A 51 -2.93 0.92 -14.74
N ALA A 52 -3.66 1.97 -14.46
CA ALA A 52 -3.60 3.20 -15.25
C ALA A 52 -2.19 3.82 -15.26
N LEU A 53 -1.54 3.89 -14.09
CA LEU A 53 -0.17 4.41 -14.00
C LEU A 53 0.86 3.50 -14.70
N ILE A 54 0.66 2.19 -14.71
CA ILE A 54 1.53 1.26 -15.43
C ILE A 54 1.38 1.46 -16.93
N ILE A 55 0.14 1.50 -17.45
CA ILE A 55 -0.12 1.63 -18.88
C ILE A 55 0.29 3.02 -19.40
N LEU A 56 0.01 4.07 -18.64
CA LEU A 56 0.28 5.45 -19.04
C LEU A 56 1.66 5.96 -18.62
N SER A 57 2.52 5.12 -18.04
CA SER A 57 3.79 5.52 -17.44
C SER A 57 4.68 6.29 -18.41
N GLU A 58 4.86 5.79 -19.63
CA GLU A 58 5.69 6.41 -20.65
C GLU A 58 5.09 7.75 -21.10
N PHE A 59 3.79 7.78 -21.39
CA PHE A 59 3.08 9.00 -21.78
C PHE A 59 3.18 10.10 -20.71
N ILE A 60 2.99 9.74 -19.45
CA ILE A 60 3.09 10.66 -18.31
C ILE A 60 4.50 11.24 -18.21
N VAL A 61 5.52 10.37 -18.27
CA VAL A 61 6.92 10.81 -18.13
C VAL A 61 7.33 11.70 -19.29
N ILE A 62 7.01 11.33 -20.52
CA ILE A 62 7.31 12.14 -21.73
C ILE A 62 6.64 13.51 -21.62
N THR A 63 5.34 13.53 -21.31
CA THR A 63 4.56 14.78 -21.27
C THR A 63 5.05 15.75 -20.19
N LEU A 64 5.43 15.22 -19.01
CA LEU A 64 5.78 16.06 -17.87
C LEU A 64 7.26 16.43 -17.81
N PHE A 65 8.16 15.54 -18.23
CA PHE A 65 9.58 15.66 -17.96
C PHE A 65 10.48 15.75 -19.20
N GLN A 66 10.06 15.25 -20.38
CA GLN A 66 10.90 15.28 -21.59
C GLN A 66 11.01 16.70 -22.15
N ARG A 67 11.89 17.51 -21.51
CA ARG A 67 12.18 18.88 -21.93
C ARG A 67 13.66 19.22 -21.70
N GLY A 68 14.28 19.96 -22.61
CA GLY A 68 15.66 20.42 -22.45
C GLY A 68 16.67 19.27 -22.40
N ALA A 69 17.39 19.15 -21.30
CA ALA A 69 18.43 18.13 -21.10
C ALA A 69 17.89 16.72 -20.78
N PHE A 70 16.58 16.56 -20.53
CA PHE A 70 15.98 15.26 -20.20
C PHE A 70 15.72 14.48 -21.49
N THR A 71 16.59 13.53 -21.77
CA THR A 71 16.63 12.78 -23.03
C THR A 71 15.58 11.67 -23.07
N GLU A 72 15.40 11.07 -24.25
CA GLU A 72 14.50 9.90 -24.42
C GLU A 72 14.94 8.70 -23.58
N PHE A 73 16.25 8.48 -23.44
CA PHE A 73 16.79 7.40 -22.60
C PHE A 73 16.40 7.57 -21.13
N GLU A 74 16.50 8.79 -20.59
CA GLU A 74 16.12 9.09 -19.21
C GLU A 74 14.60 8.97 -19.01
N SER A 75 13.81 9.36 -20.04
CA SER A 75 12.36 9.19 -20.03
C SER A 75 11.97 7.72 -19.93
N GLN A 76 12.57 6.85 -20.72
CA GLN A 76 12.31 5.41 -20.69
C GLN A 76 12.70 4.78 -19.34
N GLN A 77 13.85 5.15 -18.80
CA GLN A 77 14.29 4.65 -17.50
C GLN A 77 13.36 5.10 -16.36
N THR A 78 12.92 6.37 -16.40
CA THR A 78 11.98 6.90 -15.43
C THR A 78 10.60 6.23 -15.54
N ALA A 79 10.13 5.95 -16.77
CA ALA A 79 8.88 5.21 -16.99
C ALA A 79 8.95 3.80 -16.41
N LYS A 80 10.07 3.07 -16.58
CA LYS A 80 10.29 1.75 -15.96
C LYS A 80 10.24 1.83 -14.43
N ALA A 81 10.87 2.84 -13.83
CA ALA A 81 10.80 3.06 -12.39
C ALA A 81 9.37 3.37 -11.93
N LEU A 82 8.61 4.17 -12.70
CA LEU A 82 7.21 4.47 -12.42
C LEU A 82 6.35 3.20 -12.46
N ILE A 83 6.55 2.31 -13.44
CA ILE A 83 5.89 1.00 -13.51
C ILE A 83 6.18 0.18 -12.25
N ALA A 84 7.45 0.10 -11.86
CA ALA A 84 7.87 -0.64 -10.67
C ALA A 84 7.21 -0.10 -9.39
N PHE A 85 7.21 1.21 -9.17
CA PHE A 85 6.53 1.84 -8.02
C PHE A 85 5.01 1.65 -8.07
N SER A 86 4.42 1.75 -9.26
CA SER A 86 2.97 1.61 -9.44
C SER A 86 2.48 0.21 -9.12
N SER A 87 3.29 -0.82 -9.34
CA SER A 87 2.97 -2.20 -8.93
C SER A 87 2.84 -2.37 -7.41
N GLY A 88 3.51 -1.52 -6.63
CA GLY A 88 3.40 -1.47 -5.17
C GLY A 88 2.24 -0.61 -4.64
N LEU A 89 1.57 0.16 -5.50
CA LEU A 89 0.55 1.12 -5.08
C LEU A 89 -0.58 0.51 -4.23
N PRO A 90 -1.18 -0.63 -4.59
CA PRO A 90 -2.20 -1.25 -3.75
C PRO A 90 -1.66 -1.64 -2.36
N ALA A 91 -0.41 -2.12 -2.28
CA ALA A 91 0.22 -2.47 -1.02
C ALA A 91 0.43 -1.23 -0.12
N TYR A 92 0.90 -0.11 -0.67
CA TYR A 92 1.07 1.13 0.08
C TYR A 92 -0.24 1.63 0.68
N ILE A 93 -1.33 1.58 -0.09
CA ILE A 93 -2.65 1.99 0.36
C ILE A 93 -3.18 1.01 1.43
N LEU A 94 -3.03 -0.30 1.20
CA LEU A 94 -3.43 -1.32 2.17
C LEU A 94 -2.75 -1.14 3.52
N ILE A 95 -1.45 -0.87 3.58
CA ILE A 95 -0.73 -0.62 4.83
C ILE A 95 -1.39 0.51 5.62
N LYS A 96 -1.77 1.61 4.94
CA LYS A 96 -2.44 2.78 5.57
C LYS A 96 -3.81 2.44 6.14
N VAL A 97 -4.51 1.49 5.53
CA VAL A 97 -5.86 1.06 5.96
C VAL A 97 -5.81 -0.06 7.01
N LEU A 98 -4.79 -0.92 6.96
CA LEU A 98 -4.65 -2.04 7.91
C LEU A 98 -4.08 -1.61 9.27
N ALA A 99 -3.13 -0.67 9.29
CA ALA A 99 -2.49 -0.21 10.52
C ALA A 99 -3.48 0.35 11.57
N PRO A 100 -4.49 1.17 11.22
CA PRO A 100 -5.52 1.62 12.15
C PRO A 100 -6.27 0.49 12.85
N GLY A 101 -6.41 -0.67 12.20
CA GLY A 101 -7.02 -1.86 12.79
C GLY A 101 -6.30 -2.37 14.03
N PHE A 102 -4.98 -2.22 14.08
CA PHE A 102 -4.16 -2.54 15.26
C PHE A 102 -4.16 -1.38 16.26
N PHE A 103 -3.96 -0.15 15.80
CA PHE A 103 -3.88 1.02 16.66
C PHE A 103 -5.16 1.27 17.48
N ALA A 104 -6.32 1.07 16.86
CA ALA A 104 -7.60 1.18 17.54
C ALA A 104 -7.78 0.15 18.68
N ARG A 105 -6.96 -0.91 18.71
CA ARG A 105 -6.92 -1.96 19.74
C ARG A 105 -5.71 -1.83 20.66
N GLU A 106 -5.05 -0.66 20.63
CA GLU A 106 -3.85 -0.36 21.43
C GLU A 106 -2.64 -1.26 21.13
N ASP A 107 -2.68 -2.00 20.01
CA ASP A 107 -1.58 -2.85 19.56
C ASP A 107 -0.69 -2.07 18.57
N THR A 108 0.16 -1.22 19.11
CA THR A 108 1.16 -0.49 18.31
C THR A 108 2.40 -1.33 18.00
N LYS A 109 2.68 -2.34 18.81
CA LYS A 109 3.89 -3.17 18.71
C LYS A 109 3.90 -4.04 17.46
N THR A 110 2.77 -4.62 17.09
CA THR A 110 2.66 -5.53 15.94
C THR A 110 2.97 -4.81 14.61
N PRO A 111 2.32 -3.68 14.24
CA PRO A 111 2.64 -2.96 13.01
C PRO A 111 4.08 -2.47 12.96
N VAL A 112 4.64 -2.01 14.09
CA VAL A 112 6.03 -1.54 14.14
C VAL A 112 7.00 -2.69 13.88
N LYS A 113 6.82 -3.86 14.48
CA LYS A 113 7.67 -5.04 14.22
C LYS A 113 7.64 -5.43 12.74
N ILE A 114 6.46 -5.48 12.12
CA ILE A 114 6.31 -5.81 10.71
C ILE A 114 7.00 -4.74 9.85
N ALA A 115 6.82 -3.47 10.17
CA ALA A 115 7.46 -2.37 9.44
C ALA A 115 8.99 -2.45 9.51
N VAL A 116 9.56 -2.80 10.67
CA VAL A 116 11.03 -3.00 10.83
C VAL A 116 11.51 -4.17 9.97
N VAL A 117 10.80 -5.30 9.99
CA VAL A 117 11.14 -6.46 9.14
C VAL A 117 11.06 -6.10 7.65
N ALA A 118 10.00 -5.39 7.24
CA ALA A 118 9.85 -4.94 5.87
C ALA A 118 10.94 -3.93 5.46
N MET A 119 11.38 -3.07 6.37
CA MET A 119 12.48 -2.14 6.15
C MET A 119 13.82 -2.87 5.95
N ILE A 120 14.11 -3.86 6.76
CA ILE A 120 15.32 -4.70 6.61
C ILE A 120 15.28 -5.44 5.27
N LEU A 121 14.12 -6.04 4.94
CA LEU A 121 13.92 -6.71 3.65
C LEU A 121 14.11 -5.73 2.48
N ASN A 122 13.56 -4.53 2.58
CA ASN A 122 13.75 -3.47 1.58
C ASN A 122 15.24 -3.14 1.38
N LEU A 123 15.99 -2.98 2.48
CA LEU A 123 17.44 -2.71 2.42
C LEU A 123 18.20 -3.84 1.70
N ILE A 124 17.91 -5.09 2.05
CA ILE A 124 18.53 -6.26 1.41
C ILE A 124 18.18 -6.30 -0.09
N LEU A 125 16.90 -6.14 -0.44
CA LEU A 125 16.46 -6.13 -1.84
C LEU A 125 17.08 -4.97 -2.61
N ASN A 126 17.23 -3.80 -2.00
CA ASN A 126 17.90 -2.66 -2.63
C ASN A 126 19.36 -3.00 -2.99
N LEU A 127 20.12 -3.59 -2.07
CA LEU A 127 21.51 -3.99 -2.32
C LEU A 127 21.62 -5.02 -3.45
N ILE A 128 20.69 -5.96 -3.52
CA ILE A 128 20.68 -7.01 -4.55
C ILE A 128 20.24 -6.46 -5.91
N LEU A 129 19.15 -5.68 -5.95
CA LEU A 129 18.52 -5.24 -7.20
C LEU A 129 19.15 -3.97 -7.78
N MET A 130 19.87 -3.19 -6.99
CA MET A 130 20.55 -1.99 -7.47
C MET A 130 21.65 -2.31 -8.49
N ILE A 131 22.35 -3.43 -8.32
CA ILE A 131 23.45 -3.82 -9.23
C ILE A 131 22.96 -4.10 -10.65
N PRO A 132 21.93 -4.98 -10.90
CA PRO A 132 21.45 -5.27 -12.24
C PRO A 132 20.47 -4.25 -12.81
N LEU A 133 19.71 -3.54 -11.99
CA LEU A 133 18.56 -2.72 -12.40
C LEU A 133 18.68 -1.25 -12.05
N ALA A 134 19.78 -0.83 -11.43
CA ALA A 134 20.02 0.55 -10.98
C ALA A 134 18.80 1.11 -10.21
N HIS A 135 18.31 2.29 -10.59
CA HIS A 135 17.16 2.95 -9.93
C HIS A 135 15.82 2.20 -10.08
N VAL A 136 15.64 1.41 -11.13
CA VAL A 136 14.44 0.54 -11.28
C VAL A 136 14.44 -0.56 -10.21
N GLY A 137 15.63 -1.06 -9.85
CA GLY A 137 15.80 -2.04 -8.77
C GLY A 137 15.37 -1.49 -7.41
N LEU A 138 15.67 -0.23 -7.10
CA LEU A 138 15.20 0.45 -5.88
C LEU A 138 13.67 0.55 -5.83
N ALA A 139 13.05 0.87 -6.96
CA ALA A 139 11.60 0.94 -7.07
C ALA A 139 10.92 -0.43 -6.85
N LEU A 140 11.47 -1.49 -7.46
CA LEU A 140 10.99 -2.86 -7.29
C LEU A 140 11.18 -3.36 -5.86
N ALA A 141 12.34 -3.12 -5.24
CA ALA A 141 12.59 -3.48 -3.86
C ALA A 141 11.56 -2.86 -2.90
N THR A 142 11.23 -1.59 -3.14
CA THR A 142 10.21 -0.86 -2.36
C THR A 142 8.82 -1.45 -2.57
N ALA A 143 8.43 -1.79 -3.79
CA ALA A 143 7.16 -2.41 -4.08
C ALA A 143 7.05 -3.80 -3.42
N LEU A 144 8.06 -4.66 -3.57
CA LEU A 144 8.09 -6.00 -3.00
C LEU A 144 8.03 -6.00 -1.47
N SER A 145 8.86 -5.18 -0.82
CA SER A 145 8.87 -5.07 0.64
C SER A 145 7.54 -4.54 1.19
N SER A 146 6.88 -3.65 0.45
CA SER A 146 5.55 -3.13 0.83
C SER A 146 4.46 -4.19 0.68
N TRP A 147 4.52 -5.05 -0.33
CA TRP A 147 3.62 -6.20 -0.44
C TRP A 147 3.81 -7.17 0.73
N VAL A 148 5.06 -7.49 1.10
CA VAL A 148 5.34 -8.32 2.28
C VAL A 148 4.77 -7.69 3.55
N ASN A 149 4.95 -6.38 3.74
CA ASN A 149 4.39 -5.64 4.87
C ASN A 149 2.85 -5.70 4.88
N ALA A 150 2.19 -5.39 3.77
CA ALA A 150 0.73 -5.41 3.66
C ALA A 150 0.16 -6.81 3.93
N LEU A 151 0.75 -7.85 3.34
CA LEU A 151 0.31 -9.23 3.52
C LEU A 151 0.54 -9.72 4.96
N ALA A 152 1.66 -9.36 5.59
CA ALA A 152 1.93 -9.69 6.99
C ALA A 152 0.93 -9.00 7.92
N LEU A 153 0.61 -7.73 7.70
CA LEU A 153 -0.43 -7.02 8.45
C LEU A 153 -1.79 -7.68 8.30
N LEU A 154 -2.19 -8.00 7.06
CA LEU A 154 -3.47 -8.66 6.76
C LEU A 154 -3.55 -10.05 7.43
N TYR A 155 -2.50 -10.83 7.34
CA TYR A 155 -2.42 -12.16 7.94
C TYR A 155 -2.55 -12.10 9.46
N LEU A 156 -1.80 -11.22 10.13
CA LEU A 156 -1.88 -11.06 11.58
C LEU A 156 -3.23 -10.46 12.03
N LEU A 157 -3.81 -9.56 11.25
CA LEU A 157 -5.15 -9.01 11.51
C LEU A 157 -6.21 -10.15 11.48
N LYS A 158 -6.05 -11.11 10.54
CA LYS A 158 -6.92 -12.28 10.43
C LYS A 158 -6.73 -13.25 11.62
N ILE A 159 -5.48 -13.59 11.98
CA ILE A 159 -5.19 -14.49 13.10
C ILE A 159 -5.71 -13.93 14.42
N LYS A 160 -5.53 -12.64 14.68
CA LYS A 160 -6.02 -11.97 15.88
C LYS A 160 -7.55 -11.80 15.90
N GLY A 161 -8.26 -12.26 14.88
CA GLY A 161 -9.72 -12.13 14.77
C GLY A 161 -10.20 -10.70 14.54
N TYR A 162 -9.32 -9.80 14.13
CA TYR A 162 -9.60 -8.39 13.84
C TYR A 162 -10.08 -8.16 12.40
N PHE A 163 -10.02 -9.23 11.61
CA PHE A 163 -10.53 -9.28 10.24
C PHE A 163 -11.20 -10.65 10.04
N LYS A 164 -12.44 -10.63 9.55
CA LYS A 164 -13.15 -11.82 9.06
C LYS A 164 -13.47 -11.55 7.59
N ILE A 165 -13.11 -12.49 6.73
CA ILE A 165 -13.64 -12.48 5.36
C ILE A 165 -15.13 -12.79 5.51
N ASP A 166 -15.95 -11.75 5.54
CA ASP A 166 -17.39 -11.94 5.48
C ASP A 166 -17.71 -12.57 4.13
N LYS A 167 -18.57 -13.59 4.13
CA LYS A 167 -19.06 -14.25 2.91
C LYS A 167 -20.00 -13.28 2.16
N LEU A 168 -19.49 -12.15 1.70
CA LEU A 168 -20.21 -11.16 0.88
C LEU A 168 -20.18 -11.51 -0.62
N ILE A 169 -19.89 -12.78 -0.95
CA ILE A 169 -20.12 -13.33 -2.30
C ILE A 169 -21.26 -14.37 -2.22
N LYS A 170 -22.30 -14.08 -1.48
CA LYS A 170 -23.58 -14.81 -1.55
C LYS A 170 -24.71 -13.84 -1.19
N SER A 171 -25.06 -13.03 -2.15
CA SER A 171 -26.43 -12.53 -2.33
C SER A 171 -26.54 -11.91 -3.72
#